data_3c6aaa8f72e835b7ddb113cc3c2a218a
#
_entry.id   3c6aaa8f72e835b7ddb113cc3c2a218a
#
_cell.length_a   1.000
_cell.length_b   1.000
_cell.length_c   1.000
_cell.angle_alpha   90.00
_cell.angle_beta   90.00
_cell.angle_gamma   90.00
#
_symmetry.space_group_name_H-M   'P 1'
#
loop_
_entity.id
_entity.type
_entity.pdbx_description
1 polymer ?
#
loop_
_entity_poly.entity_id
_entity_poly.type
_entity_poly.pdbx_seq_one_letter_code
_entity_poly.pdbx_strand_id
1 'polypeptide(L)'
;MKIKYNVIWIDDEWTKMSAFKDECEVIHGIHLEPFTTQKNGMEELDRNLNSWDAVILDAKMFDESEDETPKLDGLRKAIRHIDQLSMKKSIPYFIST
;
A
#
# COMPACT_ATOMS: atom_id res chain seq x y z
N MET A 1 8.56 11.72 18.76
CA MET A 1 8.89 11.51 17.33
C MET A 1 7.79 12.08 16.46
N LYS A 2 8.15 12.86 15.47
CA LYS A 2 7.18 13.47 14.57
C LYS A 2 7.05 12.65 13.29
N ILE A 3 5.81 12.26 12.95
CA ILE A 3 5.55 11.57 11.69
C ILE A 3 5.54 12.58 10.56
N LYS A 4 6.33 12.31 9.53
CA LYS A 4 6.46 13.17 8.34
C LYS A 4 5.65 12.67 7.16
N TYR A 5 5.48 11.35 7.04
CA TYR A 5 4.80 10.73 5.90
C TYR A 5 3.87 9.63 6.37
N ASN A 6 2.71 9.56 5.76
CA ASN A 6 1.73 8.50 6.01
C ASN A 6 1.61 7.66 4.75
N VAL A 7 1.83 6.36 4.90
CA VAL A 7 1.89 5.43 3.78
C VAL A 7 0.94 4.27 4.01
N ILE A 8 0.11 3.98 3.02
CA ILE A 8 -0.70 2.77 3.02
C ILE A 8 0.18 1.61 2.57
N TRP A 9 0.17 0.54 3.34
CA TRP A 9 1.00 -0.63 3.07
C TRP A 9 0.10 -1.86 2.92
N ILE A 10 -0.06 -2.33 1.69
CA ILE A 10 -0.92 -3.49 1.42
C ILE A 10 -0.06 -4.74 1.34
N ASP A 11 -0.15 -5.57 2.36
CA ASP A 11 0.66 -6.77 2.50
C ASP A 11 -0.05 -7.73 3.45
N ASP A 12 -0.46 -8.90 2.97
CA ASP A 12 -1.19 -9.86 3.77
C ASP A 12 -0.32 -10.53 4.85
N GLU A 13 1.00 -10.36 4.77
CA GLU A 13 1.94 -10.91 5.74
C GLU A 13 2.71 -9.83 6.49
N TRP A 14 2.14 -8.65 6.63
CA TRP A 14 2.85 -7.52 7.23
C TRP A 14 3.34 -7.80 8.65
N THR A 15 2.65 -8.69 9.38
CA THR A 15 3.04 -9.02 10.76
C THR A 15 4.42 -9.66 10.84
N LYS A 16 4.86 -10.30 9.77
CA LYS A 16 6.20 -10.87 9.70
C LYS A 16 7.27 -9.79 9.57
N MET A 17 6.86 -8.57 9.25
CA MET A 17 7.75 -7.44 9.06
C MET A 17 7.44 -6.29 10.02
N SER A 18 6.90 -6.62 11.19
CA SER A 18 6.53 -5.59 12.17
C SER A 18 7.73 -4.78 12.64
N ALA A 19 8.91 -5.39 12.72
CA ALA A 19 10.12 -4.67 13.08
C ALA A 19 10.48 -3.60 12.04
N PHE A 20 10.27 -3.90 10.77
CA PHE A 20 10.48 -2.94 9.69
C PHE A 20 9.50 -1.76 9.82
N LYS A 21 8.25 -2.07 10.13
CA LYS A 21 7.25 -1.04 10.35
C LYS A 21 7.65 -0.10 11.48
N ASP A 22 8.08 -0.67 12.60
CA ASP A 22 8.48 0.11 13.75
C ASP A 22 9.73 0.94 13.45
N GLU A 23 10.68 0.39 12.72
CA GLU A 23 11.90 1.09 12.34
C GLU A 23 11.59 2.29 11.45
N CYS A 24 10.71 2.12 10.47
CA CYS A 24 10.32 3.23 9.61
C CYS A 24 9.72 4.37 10.42
N GLU A 25 8.90 4.04 11.40
CA GLU A 25 8.25 5.04 12.23
C GLU A 25 9.24 5.75 13.14
N VAL A 26 10.05 4.98 13.86
CA VAL A 26 10.96 5.51 14.88
C VAL A 26 12.14 6.25 14.26
N ILE A 27 12.74 5.69 13.21
CA ILE A 27 13.98 6.24 12.64
C ILE A 27 13.71 7.26 11.53
N HIS A 28 12.70 6.98 10.70
CA HIS A 28 12.48 7.76 9.48
C HIS A 28 11.25 8.65 9.51
N GLY A 29 10.42 8.54 10.54
CA GLY A 29 9.20 9.33 10.62
C GLY A 29 8.17 8.94 9.57
N ILE A 30 8.20 7.69 9.13
CA ILE A 30 7.27 7.15 8.13
C ILE A 30 6.29 6.22 8.83
N HIS A 31 5.03 6.61 8.87
CA HIS A 31 3.98 5.76 9.41
C HIS A 31 3.46 4.83 8.31
N LEU A 32 3.63 3.53 8.50
CA LEU A 32 3.09 2.52 7.60
C LEU A 32 1.79 1.98 8.20
N GLU A 33 0.67 2.22 7.53
CA GLU A 33 -0.61 1.69 7.95
C GLU A 33 -0.87 0.41 7.17
N PRO A 34 -0.83 -0.76 7.84
CA PRO A 34 -0.94 -2.03 7.13
C PRO A 34 -2.38 -2.40 6.82
N PHE A 35 -2.57 -2.96 5.65
CA PHE A 35 -3.84 -3.54 5.22
C PHE A 35 -3.57 -4.90 4.62
N THR A 36 -4.36 -5.89 5.02
CA THR A 36 -4.17 -7.26 4.55
C THR A 36 -4.83 -7.53 3.21
N THR A 37 -5.69 -6.61 2.75
CA THR A 37 -6.35 -6.76 1.45
C THR A 37 -6.24 -5.47 0.66
N GLN A 38 -6.21 -5.63 -0.66
CA GLN A 38 -6.23 -4.49 -1.57
C GLN A 38 -7.51 -3.66 -1.38
N LYS A 39 -8.63 -4.35 -1.23
CA LYS A 39 -9.92 -3.69 -1.08
C LYS A 39 -9.90 -2.70 0.08
N ASN A 40 -9.47 -3.15 1.25
CA ASN A 40 -9.46 -2.30 2.44
C ASN A 40 -8.48 -1.14 2.30
N GLY A 41 -7.31 -1.40 1.73
CA GLY A 41 -6.33 -0.35 1.51
C GLY A 41 -6.83 0.71 0.54
N MET A 42 -7.46 0.30 -0.54
CA MET A 42 -7.98 1.24 -1.53
C MET A 42 -9.19 2.02 -1.00
N GLU A 43 -10.03 1.40 -0.20
CA GLU A 43 -11.14 2.10 0.44
C GLU A 43 -10.64 3.19 1.37
N GLU A 44 -9.58 2.91 2.13
CA GLU A 44 -9.00 3.91 3.00
C GLU A 44 -8.39 5.05 2.20
N LEU A 45 -7.70 4.73 1.10
CA LEU A 45 -7.13 5.75 0.23
C LEU A 45 -8.21 6.67 -0.34
N ASP A 46 -9.33 6.09 -0.81
CA ASP A 46 -10.45 6.87 -1.34
C ASP A 46 -11.06 7.77 -0.28
N ARG A 47 -11.23 7.23 0.91
CA ARG A 47 -11.93 7.93 2.00
C ARG A 47 -11.12 9.11 2.53
N ASN A 48 -9.80 8.95 2.59
CA ASN A 48 -8.92 9.93 3.22
C ASN A 48 -7.72 10.29 2.32
N LEU A 49 -8.00 10.53 1.05
CA LEU A 49 -6.95 10.75 0.04
C LEU A 49 -5.91 11.78 0.48
N ASN A 50 -6.34 12.87 1.09
CA ASN A 50 -5.44 13.94 1.48
C ASN A 50 -4.55 13.59 2.68
N SER A 51 -4.85 12.50 3.37
CA SER A 51 -4.07 12.07 4.52
C SER A 51 -2.89 11.17 4.15
N TRP A 52 -2.85 10.68 2.93
CA TRP A 52 -1.86 9.70 2.51
C TRP A 52 -0.86 10.28 1.53
N ASP A 53 0.40 9.87 1.69
CA ASP A 53 1.51 10.38 0.89
C ASP A 53 1.99 9.36 -0.14
N ALA A 54 1.77 8.07 0.10
CA ALA A 54 2.22 7.02 -0.81
C ALA A 54 1.51 5.71 -0.50
N VAL A 55 1.68 4.74 -1.40
CA VAL A 55 1.14 3.38 -1.23
C VAL A 55 2.25 2.39 -1.56
N ILE A 56 2.40 1.37 -0.71
CA ILE A 56 3.29 0.23 -0.99
C ILE A 56 2.43 -0.99 -1.25
N LEU A 57 2.66 -1.64 -2.38
CA LEU A 57 1.93 -2.84 -2.80
C LEU A 57 2.87 -4.03 -2.77
N ASP A 58 2.47 -5.08 -2.05
CA ASP A 58 3.24 -6.33 -2.04
C ASP A 58 2.89 -7.16 -3.27
N ALA A 59 3.86 -7.36 -4.15
CA ALA A 59 3.66 -8.13 -5.37
C ALA A 59 3.27 -9.57 -5.09
N LYS A 60 3.72 -10.13 -3.98
CA LYS A 60 3.40 -11.52 -3.64
C LYS A 60 1.92 -11.75 -3.40
N MET A 61 1.21 -10.75 -2.88
CA MET A 61 -0.23 -10.87 -2.69
C MET A 61 -0.96 -11.19 -3.97
N PHE A 62 -0.40 -10.70 -5.07
CA PHE A 62 -1.02 -10.83 -6.37
C PHE A 62 -0.48 -12.03 -7.14
N ASP A 63 0.53 -12.71 -6.58
CA ASP A 63 1.18 -13.85 -7.21
C ASP A 63 0.76 -15.22 -6.66
N GLU A 64 -0.02 -15.26 -5.60
CA GLU A 64 -0.35 -16.50 -4.91
C GLU A 64 -1.60 -17.21 -5.44
N SER A 65 -2.22 -16.71 -6.46
CA SER A 65 -3.39 -17.36 -7.03
C SER A 65 -2.98 -18.64 -7.75
N GLU A 66 -3.76 -19.69 -7.54
CA GLU A 66 -3.59 -20.91 -8.31
C GLU A 66 -4.06 -20.73 -9.75
N ASP A 67 -4.91 -19.74 -9.98
CA ASP A 67 -5.34 -19.36 -11.30
C ASP A 67 -4.34 -18.37 -11.89
N GLU A 68 -3.96 -18.59 -13.13
CA GLU A 68 -2.91 -17.84 -13.77
C GLU A 68 -3.24 -16.38 -14.06
N THR A 69 -4.52 -16.05 -14.16
CA THR A 69 -4.94 -14.74 -14.61
C THR A 69 -5.15 -13.69 -13.53
N PRO A 70 -5.58 -14.02 -12.29
CA PRO A 70 -5.97 -12.99 -11.33
C PRO A 70 -4.82 -12.18 -10.74
N LYS A 71 -3.62 -12.71 -10.72
CA LYS A 71 -2.47 -12.05 -10.11
C LYS A 71 -2.16 -10.69 -10.67
N LEU A 72 -1.90 -10.66 -11.96
CA LEU A 72 -1.54 -9.43 -12.64
C LEU A 72 -2.73 -8.47 -12.73
N ASP A 73 -3.92 -9.02 -12.86
CA ASP A 73 -5.13 -8.21 -12.92
C ASP A 73 -5.37 -7.48 -11.61
N GLY A 74 -5.14 -8.12 -10.47
CA GLY A 74 -5.27 -7.48 -9.17
C GLY A 74 -4.31 -6.32 -9.02
N LEU A 75 -3.04 -6.54 -9.37
CA LEU A 75 -2.03 -5.50 -9.29
C LEU A 75 -2.34 -4.36 -10.26
N ARG A 76 -2.73 -4.68 -11.48
CA ARG A 76 -3.10 -3.66 -12.46
C ARG A 76 -4.29 -2.83 -12.02
N LYS A 77 -5.28 -3.46 -11.39
CA LYS A 77 -6.44 -2.75 -10.87
C LYS A 77 -6.03 -1.77 -9.78
N ALA A 78 -5.14 -2.19 -8.88
CA ALA A 78 -4.65 -1.33 -7.82
C ALA A 78 -3.91 -0.13 -8.41
N ILE A 79 -3.01 -0.36 -9.33
CA ILE A 79 -2.23 0.70 -9.97
C ILE A 79 -3.16 1.65 -10.73
N ARG A 80 -4.11 1.12 -11.46
CA ARG A 80 -5.07 1.93 -12.22
C ARG A 80 -5.90 2.80 -11.29
N HIS A 81 -6.31 2.24 -10.16
CA HIS A 81 -7.07 2.97 -9.16
C HIS A 81 -6.27 4.16 -8.63
N ILE A 82 -5.00 3.92 -8.29
CA ILE A 82 -4.11 4.98 -7.81
C ILE A 82 -3.90 6.05 -8.88
N ASP A 83 -3.71 5.63 -10.13
CA ASP A 83 -3.53 6.57 -11.23
C ASP A 83 -4.76 7.44 -11.47
N GLN A 84 -5.94 6.88 -11.30
CA GLN A 84 -7.18 7.65 -11.42
C GLN A 84 -7.27 8.72 -10.32
N LEU A 85 -6.84 8.37 -9.11
CA LEU A 85 -6.84 9.32 -8.00
C LEU A 85 -5.79 10.42 -8.19
N SER A 86 -4.78 10.18 -9.01
CA SER A 86 -3.72 11.17 -9.25
C SER A 86 -4.25 12.45 -9.90
N MET A 87 -5.42 12.43 -10.48
CA MET A 87 -6.08 13.64 -10.99
C MET A 87 -6.47 14.58 -9.86
N LYS A 88 -6.67 14.05 -8.65
CA LYS A 88 -7.01 14.84 -7.47
C LYS A 88 -5.80 15.12 -6.61
N LYS A 89 -4.94 14.14 -6.45
CA LYS A 89 -3.71 14.24 -5.69
C LYS A 89 -2.74 13.20 -6.22
N SER A 90 -1.52 13.61 -6.52
CA SER A 90 -0.48 12.69 -6.99
C SER A 90 -0.04 11.80 -5.83
N ILE A 91 -0.26 10.49 -5.95
CA ILE A 91 0.12 9.52 -4.95
C ILE A 91 1.13 8.56 -5.58
N PRO A 92 2.40 8.63 -5.20
CA PRO A 92 3.37 7.65 -5.66
C PRO A 92 3.06 6.27 -5.07
N TYR A 93 3.36 5.23 -5.83
CA TYR A 93 3.24 3.88 -5.34
C TYR A 93 4.53 3.11 -5.58
N PHE A 94 4.78 2.12 -4.73
CA PHE A 94 5.98 1.29 -4.80
C PHE A 94 5.55 -0.16 -4.72
N ILE A 95 6.23 -1.01 -5.49
CA ILE A 95 5.95 -2.43 -5.49
C ILE A 95 7.07 -3.13 -4.74
N SER A 96 6.68 -3.85 -3.69
CA SER A 96 7.61 -4.65 -2.90
C SER A 96 7.58 -6.10 -3.37
N THR A 97 8.74 -6.71 -3.47
CA THR A 97 8.83 -8.12 -3.89
C THR A 97 9.39 -8.99 -2.80
#